data_13e12d9e98974188850d0d07acf2b89a
#
_entry.id   13e12d9e98974188850d0d07acf2b89a
#
_cell.length_a   1.000
_cell.length_b   1.000
_cell.length_c   1.000
_cell.angle_alpha   90.00
_cell.angle_beta   90.00
_cell.angle_gamma   90.00
#
_symmetry.space_group_name_H-M   'P 1'
#
loop_
_entity.id
_entity.type
_entity.pdbx_description
1 polymer ?
#
loop_
_entity_poly.entity_id
_entity_poly.type
_entity_poly.pdbx_seq_one_letter_code
_entity_poly.pdbx_strand_id
1 'polypeptide(L)'
;MAMDNKIGEDGECNGRSGKSFLFKALSLFMKTVKLSGRNAKLMDNPHVFDQVTQHTDFVLVDDCDRHLDTGAFYDLITSDMTVNPKNNQSYTIPFEQSPKFGFTTNYVPRDFSPSTEARLLYLVFSDYYHQRTEGNDYLESRSIRDDFGRDLISSSYKEEDWNADINFFMQCCQFYLSMCQESIKPMPPMGNILKRKFKADMGTNFEEWANVYFAEEGDHLDTFIVRREAYDAFIDDAKVNKNFYTMNKFTKALRSFAALCPYVYDYNPADLLNSQGRISRRIDGKSEDMIYLRSTKSQANREQLDTGAHLDPGAGFVPDEDWES
;
A
#
# COMPACT_ATOMS: atom_id res chain seq x y z
N MET A 1 -1.04 -8.57 -7.24
CA MET A 1 0.33 -8.00 -7.28
C MET A 1 1.11 -8.52 -6.09
N ALA A 2 2.28 -9.11 -6.33
CA ALA A 2 3.14 -9.66 -5.29
C ALA A 2 4.29 -8.68 -4.99
N MET A 3 4.51 -8.40 -3.70
CA MET A 3 5.55 -7.49 -3.23
C MET A 3 6.20 -8.00 -1.94
N ASP A 4 7.37 -7.47 -1.61
CA ASP A 4 8.08 -7.85 -0.38
C ASP A 4 7.53 -7.11 0.85
N ASN A 5 7.73 -7.66 2.03
CA ASN A 5 7.34 -7.05 3.30
C ASN A 5 8.31 -5.96 3.76
N LYS A 6 9.60 -6.15 3.59
CA LYS A 6 10.63 -5.20 4.02
C LYS A 6 10.86 -4.15 2.94
N ILE A 7 10.88 -2.88 3.33
CA ILE A 7 11.18 -1.74 2.45
C ILE A 7 12.50 -1.17 2.95
N GLY A 8 13.47 -1.00 2.04
CA GLY A 8 14.68 -0.24 2.31
C GLY A 8 14.40 1.27 2.38
N GLU A 9 15.39 2.05 2.76
CA GLU A 9 15.30 3.52 2.91
C GLU A 9 14.81 4.23 1.64
N ASP A 10 15.13 3.69 0.46
CA ASP A 10 14.70 4.22 -0.85
C ASP A 10 13.35 3.67 -1.35
N GLY A 11 12.63 2.91 -0.51
CA GLY A 11 11.39 2.23 -0.91
C GLY A 11 11.63 0.99 -1.78
N GLU A 12 12.86 0.54 -1.92
CA GLU A 12 13.25 -0.72 -2.54
C GLU A 12 13.27 -1.85 -1.53
N CYS A 13 12.97 -3.06 -1.98
CA CYS A 13 13.12 -4.26 -1.18
C CYS A 13 14.34 -5.05 -1.64
N ASN A 14 14.98 -5.76 -0.72
CA ASN A 14 16.17 -6.56 -1.01
C ASN A 14 15.94 -7.74 -1.97
N GLY A 15 14.70 -7.95 -2.45
CA GLY A 15 14.33 -9.05 -3.33
C GLY A 15 14.48 -10.44 -2.67
N ARG A 16 14.41 -11.51 -3.49
CA ARG A 16 14.66 -12.92 -3.08
C ARG A 16 13.70 -13.49 -2.03
N SER A 17 12.55 -12.86 -1.81
CA SER A 17 11.50 -13.33 -0.89
C SER A 17 10.65 -14.48 -1.44
N GLY A 18 10.87 -14.90 -2.69
CA GLY A 18 10.11 -16.00 -3.31
C GLY A 18 8.95 -15.56 -4.22
N LYS A 19 8.74 -14.27 -4.49
CA LYS A 19 7.68 -13.78 -5.39
C LYS A 19 7.65 -14.50 -6.74
N SER A 20 8.78 -14.48 -7.45
CA SER A 20 8.90 -15.12 -8.77
C SER A 20 8.80 -16.65 -8.67
N PHE A 21 9.13 -17.23 -7.52
CA PHE A 21 8.99 -18.66 -7.28
C PHE A 21 7.51 -19.07 -7.22
N LEU A 22 6.65 -18.31 -6.54
CA LEU A 22 5.20 -18.56 -6.55
C LEU A 22 4.65 -18.62 -7.96
N PHE A 23 5.00 -17.63 -8.80
CA PHE A 23 4.53 -17.60 -10.18
C PHE A 23 5.15 -18.69 -11.05
N LYS A 24 6.39 -19.13 -10.77
CA LYS A 24 6.99 -20.32 -11.40
C LYS A 24 6.16 -21.57 -11.06
N ALA A 25 5.71 -21.71 -9.81
CA ALA A 25 4.84 -22.81 -9.40
C ALA A 25 3.51 -22.79 -10.18
N LEU A 26 2.85 -21.64 -10.30
CA LEU A 26 1.62 -21.47 -11.08
C LEU A 26 1.84 -21.83 -12.56
N SER A 27 2.99 -21.50 -13.14
CA SER A 27 3.30 -21.80 -14.55
C SER A 27 3.44 -23.29 -14.87
N LEU A 28 3.47 -24.16 -13.88
CA LEU A 28 3.40 -25.62 -14.09
C LEU A 28 2.00 -26.08 -14.48
N PHE A 29 0.97 -25.34 -14.11
CA PHE A 29 -0.43 -25.70 -14.32
C PHE A 29 -1.14 -24.76 -15.30
N MET A 30 -0.60 -23.56 -15.51
CA MET A 30 -1.19 -22.50 -16.31
C MET A 30 -0.26 -22.15 -17.47
N LYS A 31 -0.81 -22.05 -18.67
CA LYS A 31 -0.06 -21.57 -19.83
C LYS A 31 0.25 -20.10 -19.67
N THR A 32 1.49 -19.81 -19.30
CA THR A 32 1.92 -18.49 -18.85
C THR A 32 2.77 -17.76 -19.89
N VAL A 33 2.43 -16.52 -20.18
CA VAL A 33 3.28 -15.58 -20.91
C VAL A 33 3.95 -14.66 -19.90
N LYS A 34 5.28 -14.53 -19.98
CA LYS A 34 6.06 -13.68 -19.08
C LYS A 34 6.53 -12.43 -19.81
N LEU A 35 6.24 -11.26 -19.23
CA LEU A 35 6.67 -9.95 -19.69
C LEU A 35 7.64 -9.33 -18.65
N SER A 36 8.62 -8.57 -19.13
CA SER A 36 9.49 -7.80 -18.24
C SER A 36 8.83 -6.48 -17.87
N GLY A 37 8.57 -6.27 -16.58
CA GLY A 37 8.00 -5.04 -16.05
C GLY A 37 9.02 -3.91 -15.84
N ARG A 38 10.31 -4.13 -16.12
CA ARG A 38 11.40 -3.14 -15.92
C ARG A 38 11.26 -1.88 -16.79
N ASN A 39 10.49 -1.96 -17.86
CA ASN A 39 10.20 -0.80 -18.70
C ASN A 39 8.94 -0.12 -18.22
N ALA A 40 9.06 1.08 -17.64
CA ALA A 40 7.93 1.88 -17.18
C ALA A 40 6.92 2.21 -18.30
N LYS A 41 7.39 2.21 -19.57
CA LYS A 41 6.58 2.44 -20.78
C LYS A 41 6.23 1.16 -21.51
N LEU A 42 6.06 0.05 -20.78
CA LEU A 42 5.77 -1.27 -21.38
C LEU A 42 4.53 -1.21 -22.28
N MET A 43 3.50 -0.51 -21.86
CA MET A 43 2.21 -0.40 -22.57
C MET A 43 2.24 0.51 -23.80
N ASP A 44 3.30 1.31 -23.99
CA ASP A 44 3.49 2.10 -25.21
C ASP A 44 3.82 1.22 -26.45
N ASN A 45 4.23 -0.02 -26.20
CA ASN A 45 4.49 -1.00 -27.26
C ASN A 45 3.17 -1.68 -27.70
N PRO A 46 2.65 -1.43 -28.91
CA PRO A 46 1.40 -2.04 -29.37
C PRO A 46 1.46 -3.54 -29.54
N HIS A 47 2.65 -4.13 -29.54
CA HIS A 47 2.89 -5.58 -29.69
C HIS A 47 3.34 -6.24 -28.38
N VAL A 48 3.13 -5.60 -27.25
CA VAL A 48 3.57 -6.14 -25.93
C VAL A 48 2.99 -7.52 -25.64
N PHE A 49 1.80 -7.79 -26.15
CA PHE A 49 1.09 -9.07 -25.96
C PHE A 49 1.16 -10.02 -27.17
N ASP A 50 2.14 -9.86 -28.07
CA ASP A 50 2.26 -10.65 -29.29
C ASP A 50 2.35 -12.18 -29.07
N GLN A 51 2.82 -12.58 -27.89
CA GLN A 51 2.91 -14.00 -27.48
C GLN A 51 1.64 -14.53 -26.81
N VAL A 52 0.69 -13.69 -26.49
CA VAL A 52 -0.58 -14.09 -25.87
C VAL A 52 -1.46 -14.74 -26.93
N THR A 53 -2.08 -15.86 -26.60
CA THR A 53 -3.00 -16.60 -27.48
C THR A 53 -4.31 -16.87 -26.76
N GLN A 54 -5.32 -17.37 -27.45
CA GLN A 54 -6.58 -17.83 -26.87
C GLN A 54 -6.42 -18.95 -25.84
N HIS A 55 -5.22 -19.58 -25.79
CA HIS A 55 -4.89 -20.64 -24.83
C HIS A 55 -3.98 -20.16 -23.73
N THR A 56 -3.74 -18.87 -23.62
CA THR A 56 -2.95 -18.28 -22.52
C THR A 56 -3.82 -18.11 -21.31
N ASP A 57 -3.46 -18.75 -20.20
CA ASP A 57 -4.22 -18.68 -18.95
C ASP A 57 -3.77 -17.50 -18.08
N PHE A 58 -2.48 -17.14 -18.19
CA PHE A 58 -1.87 -16.20 -17.27
C PHE A 58 -0.81 -15.33 -17.94
N VAL A 59 -0.81 -14.03 -17.65
CA VAL A 59 0.24 -13.09 -18.05
C VAL A 59 0.95 -12.60 -16.80
N LEU A 60 2.23 -12.91 -16.68
CA LEU A 60 3.09 -12.43 -15.59
C LEU A 60 3.90 -11.22 -16.06
N VAL A 61 3.67 -10.06 -15.47
CA VAL A 61 4.52 -8.88 -15.60
C VAL A 61 5.51 -8.90 -14.44
N ASP A 62 6.74 -9.36 -14.71
CA ASP A 62 7.74 -9.63 -13.68
C ASP A 62 8.69 -8.46 -13.49
N ASP A 63 9.03 -8.18 -12.23
CA ASP A 63 9.98 -7.14 -11.81
C ASP A 63 9.56 -5.74 -12.28
N CYS A 64 8.34 -5.34 -11.90
CA CYS A 64 7.76 -4.06 -12.30
C CYS A 64 8.55 -2.88 -11.75
N ASP A 65 8.89 -1.94 -12.64
CA ASP A 65 9.48 -0.66 -12.31
C ASP A 65 8.55 0.17 -11.40
N ARG A 66 9.14 1.04 -10.58
CA ARG A 66 8.40 1.94 -9.69
C ARG A 66 7.47 2.92 -10.42
N HIS A 67 7.72 3.17 -11.69
CA HIS A 67 6.99 4.10 -12.54
C HIS A 67 6.05 3.41 -13.52
N LEU A 68 6.00 2.07 -13.53
CA LEU A 68 5.06 1.34 -14.35
C LEU A 68 3.62 1.70 -13.95
N ASP A 69 2.87 2.24 -14.92
CA ASP A 69 1.46 2.54 -14.72
C ASP A 69 0.63 1.25 -14.76
N THR A 70 0.22 0.77 -13.59
CA THR A 70 -0.66 -0.40 -13.49
C THR A 70 -2.07 -0.10 -13.97
N GLY A 71 -2.49 1.17 -13.96
CA GLY A 71 -3.78 1.61 -14.48
C GLY A 71 -3.96 1.32 -15.98
N ALA A 72 -2.86 1.33 -16.73
CA ALA A 72 -2.86 1.00 -18.16
C ALA A 72 -3.30 -0.45 -18.46
N PHE A 73 -3.31 -1.33 -17.46
CA PHE A 73 -3.78 -2.71 -17.59
C PHE A 73 -5.25 -2.90 -17.22
N TYR A 74 -5.93 -1.88 -16.67
CA TYR A 74 -7.27 -2.06 -16.10
C TYR A 74 -8.29 -2.47 -17.13
N ASP A 75 -8.25 -1.92 -18.33
CA ASP A 75 -9.15 -2.30 -19.42
C ASP A 75 -8.97 -3.78 -19.80
N LEU A 76 -7.72 -4.26 -19.82
CA LEU A 76 -7.40 -5.66 -20.12
C LEU A 76 -7.85 -6.63 -19.01
N ILE A 77 -7.98 -6.14 -17.78
CA ILE A 77 -8.42 -6.94 -16.61
C ILE A 77 -9.96 -7.00 -16.53
N THR A 78 -10.66 -6.06 -17.14
CA THR A 78 -12.10 -5.89 -16.96
C THR A 78 -12.94 -6.00 -18.24
N SER A 79 -12.30 -6.16 -19.40
CA SER A 79 -12.97 -6.27 -20.71
C SER A 79 -12.28 -7.26 -21.63
N ASP A 80 -12.76 -7.37 -22.85
CA ASP A 80 -12.15 -8.17 -23.90
C ASP A 80 -10.73 -7.71 -24.19
N MET A 81 -9.83 -8.67 -24.42
CA MET A 81 -8.42 -8.39 -24.69
C MET A 81 -8.12 -8.39 -26.18
N THR A 82 -7.71 -7.24 -26.74
CA THR A 82 -7.23 -7.18 -28.10
C THR A 82 -5.72 -7.47 -28.14
N VAL A 83 -5.33 -8.44 -28.94
CA VAL A 83 -3.94 -8.82 -29.19
C VAL A 83 -3.51 -8.37 -30.58
N ASN A 84 -2.38 -7.67 -30.66
CA ASN A 84 -1.78 -7.18 -31.91
C ASN A 84 -0.45 -7.92 -32.17
N PRO A 85 -0.46 -9.13 -32.76
CA PRO A 85 0.76 -9.84 -33.03
C PRO A 85 1.59 -9.14 -34.10
N LYS A 86 2.92 -9.20 -33.98
CA LYS A 86 3.79 -8.62 -34.97
C LYS A 86 3.64 -9.36 -36.31
N ASN A 87 3.41 -8.62 -37.39
CA ASN A 87 3.24 -9.14 -38.77
C ASN A 87 2.04 -10.10 -38.96
N ASN A 88 1.06 -10.05 -38.07
CA ASN A 88 -0.17 -10.85 -38.16
C ASN A 88 -1.39 -9.97 -37.92
N GLN A 89 -2.57 -10.50 -38.27
CA GLN A 89 -3.83 -9.83 -38.04
C GLN A 89 -4.18 -9.79 -36.56
N SER A 90 -4.65 -8.64 -36.07
CA SER A 90 -5.14 -8.48 -34.71
C SER A 90 -6.36 -9.34 -34.46
N TYR A 91 -6.51 -9.82 -33.25
CA TYR A 91 -7.70 -10.56 -32.81
C TYR A 91 -8.08 -10.20 -31.38
N THR A 92 -9.31 -10.50 -31.03
CA THR A 92 -9.86 -10.20 -29.71
C THR A 92 -10.14 -11.50 -28.96
N ILE A 93 -9.72 -11.59 -27.71
CA ILE A 93 -10.04 -12.67 -26.78
C ILE A 93 -11.19 -12.16 -25.90
N PRO A 94 -12.35 -12.85 -25.86
CA PRO A 94 -13.46 -12.50 -24.99
C PRO A 94 -13.01 -12.47 -23.51
N PHE A 95 -13.65 -11.60 -22.71
CA PHE A 95 -13.29 -11.40 -21.31
C PHE A 95 -13.26 -12.70 -20.50
N GLU A 96 -14.22 -13.57 -20.70
CA GLU A 96 -14.32 -14.87 -20.00
C GLU A 96 -13.16 -15.81 -20.29
N GLN A 97 -12.49 -15.62 -21.43
CA GLN A 97 -11.34 -16.39 -21.89
C GLN A 97 -10.03 -15.62 -21.77
N SER A 98 -10.10 -14.35 -21.37
CA SER A 98 -8.92 -13.50 -21.23
C SER A 98 -8.01 -13.99 -20.09
N PRO A 99 -6.68 -13.96 -20.29
CA PRO A 99 -5.74 -14.42 -19.29
C PRO A 99 -5.83 -13.56 -18.03
N LYS A 100 -5.56 -14.17 -16.88
CA LYS A 100 -5.41 -13.42 -15.61
C LYS A 100 -4.03 -12.79 -15.56
N PHE A 101 -3.91 -11.64 -14.86
CA PHE A 101 -2.67 -10.90 -14.77
C PHE A 101 -2.04 -11.03 -13.38
N GLY A 102 -0.73 -11.26 -13.36
CA GLY A 102 0.09 -11.19 -12.16
C GLY A 102 1.21 -10.16 -12.31
N PHE A 103 1.53 -9.48 -11.24
CA PHE A 103 2.60 -8.49 -11.19
C PHE A 103 3.52 -8.82 -10.04
N THR A 104 4.85 -8.73 -10.26
CA THR A 104 5.82 -8.72 -9.17
C THR A 104 6.50 -7.37 -9.12
N THR A 105 6.78 -6.88 -7.93
CA THR A 105 7.49 -5.63 -7.75
C THR A 105 8.30 -5.64 -6.46
N ASN A 106 9.38 -4.87 -6.44
CA ASN A 106 10.14 -4.57 -5.24
C ASN A 106 9.70 -3.24 -4.61
N TYR A 107 8.83 -2.50 -5.28
CA TYR A 107 8.39 -1.18 -4.86
C TYR A 107 6.99 -1.21 -4.27
N VAL A 108 6.70 -0.23 -3.42
CA VAL A 108 5.33 0.00 -2.96
C VAL A 108 4.50 0.61 -4.08
N PRO A 109 3.30 0.09 -4.36
CA PRO A 109 2.40 0.69 -5.34
C PRO A 109 2.11 2.15 -5.02
N ARG A 110 1.98 2.98 -6.04
CA ARG A 110 1.73 4.41 -5.88
C ARG A 110 0.25 4.73 -5.69
N ASP A 111 -0.60 3.98 -6.35
CA ASP A 111 -2.04 4.18 -6.36
C ASP A 111 -2.75 3.13 -5.51
N PHE A 112 -3.56 3.60 -4.58
CA PHE A 112 -4.45 2.85 -3.72
C PHE A 112 -5.87 3.43 -3.79
N SER A 113 -6.24 3.95 -4.97
CA SER A 113 -7.62 4.38 -5.18
C SER A 113 -8.59 3.19 -5.07
N PRO A 114 -9.85 3.43 -4.73
CA PRO A 114 -10.88 2.37 -4.71
C PRO A 114 -10.97 1.59 -6.02
N SER A 115 -10.67 2.25 -7.15
CA SER A 115 -10.61 1.61 -8.48
C SER A 115 -9.48 0.58 -8.57
N THR A 116 -8.31 0.89 -8.03
CA THR A 116 -7.15 -0.01 -7.97
C THR A 116 -7.39 -1.17 -7.01
N GLU A 117 -7.92 -0.89 -5.82
CA GLU A 117 -8.22 -1.91 -4.82
C GLU A 117 -9.29 -2.91 -5.29
N ALA A 118 -10.25 -2.46 -6.11
CA ALA A 118 -11.25 -3.34 -6.69
C ALA A 118 -10.67 -4.34 -7.71
N ARG A 119 -9.53 -4.02 -8.34
CA ARG A 119 -8.92 -4.78 -9.44
C ARG A 119 -7.67 -5.56 -9.06
N LEU A 120 -6.94 -5.11 -8.06
CA LEU A 120 -5.67 -5.71 -7.66
C LEU A 120 -5.78 -6.38 -6.30
N LEU A 121 -5.44 -7.66 -6.24
CA LEU A 121 -5.18 -8.37 -4.99
C LEU A 121 -3.69 -8.25 -4.68
N TYR A 122 -3.38 -7.76 -3.47
CA TYR A 122 -2.00 -7.61 -3.01
C TYR A 122 -1.56 -8.82 -2.20
N LEU A 123 -0.42 -9.38 -2.57
CA LEU A 123 0.27 -10.44 -1.85
C LEU A 123 1.57 -9.89 -1.30
N VAL A 124 1.74 -10.00 0.00
CA VAL A 124 2.91 -9.48 0.69
C VAL A 124 3.76 -10.63 1.19
N PHE A 125 4.96 -10.75 0.65
CA PHE A 125 5.92 -11.78 1.00
C PHE A 125 6.76 -11.34 2.19
N SER A 126 6.84 -12.18 3.22
CA SER A 126 7.73 -11.95 4.35
C SER A 126 9.19 -12.08 3.93
N ASP A 127 10.07 -11.57 4.75
CA ASP A 127 11.52 -11.73 4.62
C ASP A 127 12.06 -12.99 5.34
N TYR A 128 11.21 -13.98 5.55
CA TYR A 128 11.58 -15.25 6.16
C TYR A 128 12.72 -15.94 5.40
N TYR A 129 12.60 -16.00 4.06
CA TYR A 129 13.73 -16.35 3.20
C TYR A 129 14.43 -15.08 2.76
N HIS A 130 15.72 -15.00 3.03
CA HIS A 130 16.54 -13.84 2.75
C HIS A 130 17.99 -14.22 2.53
N GLN A 131 18.74 -13.35 1.91
CA GLN A 131 20.18 -13.49 1.80
C GLN A 131 20.89 -12.41 2.63
N ARG A 132 21.84 -12.82 3.46
CA ARG A 132 22.74 -11.88 4.11
C ARG A 132 23.64 -11.24 3.07
N THR A 133 23.76 -9.92 3.12
CA THR A 133 24.70 -9.11 2.33
C THR A 133 25.33 -8.07 3.24
N GLU A 134 26.40 -7.41 2.78
CA GLU A 134 27.06 -6.33 3.54
C GLU A 134 26.14 -5.11 3.76
N GLY A 135 25.10 -4.96 2.93
CA GLY A 135 24.15 -3.84 2.98
C GLY A 135 22.85 -4.13 3.72
N ASN A 136 22.74 -5.24 4.48
CA ASN A 136 21.54 -5.52 5.26
C ASN A 136 21.87 -6.04 6.67
N ASP A 137 20.86 -6.00 7.56
CA ASP A 137 21.00 -6.32 8.99
C ASP A 137 20.82 -7.81 9.32
N TYR A 138 20.72 -8.70 8.33
CA TYR A 138 20.54 -10.12 8.59
C TYR A 138 21.85 -10.74 9.12
N LEU A 139 21.75 -11.50 10.19
CA LEU A 139 22.89 -12.21 10.80
C LEU A 139 23.35 -13.39 9.93
N GLU A 140 22.43 -14.04 9.23
CA GLU A 140 22.64 -15.23 8.39
C GLU A 140 21.76 -15.17 7.14
N SER A 141 22.02 -16.03 6.16
CA SER A 141 21.13 -16.26 5.03
C SER A 141 20.18 -17.42 5.35
N ARG A 142 18.93 -17.32 4.93
CA ARG A 142 17.93 -18.39 5.03
C ARG A 142 17.29 -18.67 3.69
N SER A 143 17.38 -19.88 3.23
CA SER A 143 16.86 -20.34 1.95
C SER A 143 15.81 -21.45 2.14
N ILE A 144 15.05 -21.74 1.09
CA ILE A 144 14.12 -22.88 1.05
C ILE A 144 14.84 -24.20 1.37
N ARG A 145 16.11 -24.34 0.96
CA ARG A 145 16.90 -25.54 1.21
C ARG A 145 17.17 -25.79 2.68
N ASP A 146 17.25 -24.73 3.50
CA ASP A 146 17.51 -24.85 4.93
C ASP A 146 16.31 -25.50 5.64
N ASP A 147 15.08 -25.22 5.19
CA ASP A 147 13.86 -25.80 5.77
C ASP A 147 13.47 -27.14 5.14
N PHE A 148 13.70 -27.33 3.85
CA PHE A 148 13.23 -28.51 3.12
C PHE A 148 14.35 -29.49 2.73
N GLY A 149 15.61 -29.17 3.03
CA GLY A 149 16.78 -29.98 2.68
C GLY A 149 17.08 -30.07 1.17
N ARG A 150 16.26 -29.41 0.34
CA ARG A 150 16.33 -29.46 -1.13
C ARG A 150 15.71 -28.23 -1.77
N ASP A 151 16.00 -28.03 -3.06
CA ASP A 151 15.32 -27.02 -3.86
C ASP A 151 13.92 -27.55 -4.27
N LEU A 152 12.88 -26.73 -4.06
CA LEU A 152 11.53 -27.06 -4.49
C LEU A 152 11.37 -26.85 -6.02
N ILE A 153 10.50 -27.63 -6.64
CA ILE A 153 10.20 -27.58 -8.09
C ILE A 153 11.49 -27.63 -8.93
N SER A 154 12.33 -28.60 -8.63
CA SER A 154 13.63 -28.77 -9.28
C SER A 154 13.72 -30.06 -10.09
N SER A 155 14.74 -30.16 -10.92
CA SER A 155 15.05 -31.39 -11.70
C SER A 155 15.42 -32.59 -10.82
N SER A 156 15.68 -32.37 -9.51
CA SER A 156 15.98 -33.45 -8.56
C SER A 156 14.74 -34.06 -7.92
N TYR A 157 13.54 -33.57 -8.25
CA TYR A 157 12.29 -34.10 -7.74
C TYR A 157 12.07 -35.55 -8.19
N LYS A 158 11.63 -36.39 -7.26
CA LYS A 158 11.10 -37.71 -7.51
C LYS A 158 9.59 -37.63 -7.76
N GLU A 159 9.01 -38.72 -8.24
CA GLU A 159 7.56 -38.80 -8.48
C GLU A 159 6.74 -38.49 -7.22
N GLU A 160 7.19 -38.95 -6.06
CA GLU A 160 6.55 -38.70 -4.76
C GLU A 160 6.50 -37.20 -4.44
N ASP A 161 7.55 -36.46 -4.76
CA ASP A 161 7.63 -35.00 -4.55
C ASP A 161 6.64 -34.25 -5.44
N TRP A 162 6.59 -34.62 -6.73
CA TRP A 162 5.60 -34.08 -7.66
C TRP A 162 4.17 -34.38 -7.23
N ASN A 163 3.89 -35.61 -6.77
CA ASN A 163 2.57 -35.99 -6.30
C ASN A 163 2.14 -35.19 -5.05
N ALA A 164 3.07 -34.90 -4.15
CA ALA A 164 2.80 -34.08 -2.98
C ALA A 164 2.44 -32.64 -3.38
N ASP A 165 3.23 -32.03 -4.25
CA ASP A 165 2.98 -30.66 -4.72
C ASP A 165 1.69 -30.56 -5.54
N ILE A 166 1.42 -31.53 -6.43
CA ILE A 166 0.16 -31.57 -7.20
C ILE A 166 -1.04 -31.69 -6.26
N ASN A 167 -0.99 -32.55 -5.25
CA ASN A 167 -2.06 -32.67 -4.26
C ASN A 167 -2.29 -31.36 -3.50
N PHE A 168 -1.22 -30.65 -3.13
CA PHE A 168 -1.34 -29.34 -2.49
C PHE A 168 -2.01 -28.32 -3.41
N PHE A 169 -1.61 -28.26 -4.69
CA PHE A 169 -2.24 -27.37 -5.66
C PHE A 169 -3.71 -27.72 -5.92
N MET A 170 -4.06 -28.98 -5.94
CA MET A 170 -5.46 -29.41 -6.05
C MET A 170 -6.30 -28.92 -4.86
N GLN A 171 -5.75 -28.99 -3.64
CA GLN A 171 -6.41 -28.43 -2.45
C GLN A 171 -6.56 -26.92 -2.54
N CYS A 172 -5.55 -26.20 -3.05
CA CYS A 172 -5.64 -24.76 -3.30
C CYS A 172 -6.75 -24.44 -4.32
N CYS A 173 -6.88 -25.23 -5.39
CA CYS A 173 -7.95 -25.05 -6.37
C CYS A 173 -9.34 -25.31 -5.75
N GLN A 174 -9.49 -26.36 -4.95
CA GLN A 174 -10.75 -26.65 -4.25
C GLN A 174 -11.13 -25.51 -3.30
N PHE A 175 -10.17 -25.00 -2.54
CA PHE A 175 -10.38 -23.85 -1.66
C PHE A 175 -10.80 -22.60 -2.44
N TYR A 176 -10.11 -22.30 -3.54
CA TYR A 176 -10.48 -21.17 -4.40
C TYR A 176 -11.90 -21.30 -4.96
N LEU A 177 -12.26 -22.48 -5.45
CA LEU A 177 -13.60 -22.74 -5.98
C LEU A 177 -14.69 -22.60 -4.91
N SER A 178 -14.44 -23.04 -3.68
CA SER A 178 -15.40 -22.86 -2.59
C SER A 178 -15.60 -21.38 -2.26
N MET A 179 -14.51 -20.59 -2.22
CA MET A 179 -14.60 -19.13 -2.02
C MET A 179 -15.39 -18.44 -3.14
N CYS A 180 -15.20 -18.89 -4.40
CA CYS A 180 -15.98 -18.36 -5.54
C CYS A 180 -17.47 -18.67 -5.40
N GLN A 181 -17.85 -19.86 -4.96
CA GLN A 181 -19.25 -20.24 -4.72
C GLN A 181 -19.89 -19.40 -3.62
N GLU A 182 -19.15 -19.07 -2.58
CA GLU A 182 -19.61 -18.24 -1.46
C GLU A 182 -19.49 -16.73 -1.74
N SER A 183 -18.98 -16.34 -2.92
CA SER A 183 -18.70 -14.94 -3.29
C SER A 183 -17.74 -14.24 -2.33
N ILE A 184 -16.87 -14.99 -1.67
CA ILE A 184 -15.88 -14.46 -0.74
C ILE A 184 -14.66 -13.94 -1.53
N LYS A 185 -14.31 -12.67 -1.31
CA LYS A 185 -13.05 -12.10 -1.82
C LYS A 185 -11.98 -12.16 -0.74
N PRO A 186 -10.77 -12.67 -1.05
CA PRO A 186 -9.66 -12.60 -0.11
C PRO A 186 -9.33 -11.15 0.22
N MET A 187 -9.17 -10.86 1.51
CA MET A 187 -8.80 -9.52 1.99
C MET A 187 -7.28 -9.41 2.03
N PRO A 188 -6.67 -8.51 1.25
CA PRO A 188 -5.25 -8.26 1.35
C PRO A 188 -4.89 -7.59 2.69
N PRO A 189 -3.63 -7.70 3.16
CA PRO A 189 -3.19 -7.05 4.41
C PRO A 189 -2.97 -5.54 4.20
N MET A 190 -4.05 -4.81 3.89
CA MET A 190 -4.02 -3.39 3.52
C MET A 190 -3.35 -2.51 4.57
N GLY A 191 -3.57 -2.79 5.85
CA GLY A 191 -2.93 -2.04 6.93
C GLY A 191 -1.40 -2.05 6.84
N ASN A 192 -0.80 -3.20 6.53
CA ASN A 192 0.65 -3.31 6.35
C ASN A 192 1.13 -2.62 5.06
N ILE A 193 0.36 -2.69 4.00
CA ILE A 193 0.67 -2.08 2.71
C ILE A 193 0.63 -0.54 2.84
N LEU A 194 -0.41 -0.01 3.45
CA LEU A 194 -0.56 1.43 3.69
C LEU A 194 0.54 1.97 4.63
N LYS A 195 0.84 1.25 5.71
CA LYS A 195 1.97 1.62 6.60
C LYS A 195 3.27 1.77 5.84
N ARG A 196 3.55 0.88 4.89
CA ARG A 196 4.76 0.94 4.07
C ARG A 196 4.75 2.09 3.09
N LYS A 197 3.60 2.31 2.42
CA LYS A 197 3.44 3.48 1.55
C LYS A 197 3.74 4.75 2.31
N PHE A 198 3.16 4.91 3.50
CA PHE A 198 3.37 6.10 4.32
C PHE A 198 4.83 6.24 4.75
N LYS A 199 5.49 5.15 5.16
CA LYS A 199 6.93 5.18 5.48
C LYS A 199 7.78 5.57 4.27
N ALA A 200 7.51 5.00 3.11
CA ALA A 200 8.21 5.35 1.87
C ALA A 200 7.97 6.81 1.44
N ASP A 201 6.75 7.33 1.67
CA ASP A 201 6.39 8.72 1.37
C ASP A 201 7.08 9.70 2.34
N MET A 202 7.27 9.33 3.60
CA MET A 202 7.96 10.16 4.60
C MET A 202 9.48 10.20 4.36
N GLY A 203 10.09 9.04 4.23
CA GLY A 203 11.55 8.87 4.31
C GLY A 203 12.07 8.99 5.75
N THR A 204 13.22 8.38 6.00
CA THR A 204 13.80 8.26 7.35
C THR A 204 14.06 9.62 8.01
N ASN A 205 14.72 10.54 7.31
CA ASN A 205 15.06 11.87 7.86
C ASN A 205 13.83 12.66 8.29
N PHE A 206 12.71 12.54 7.54
CA PHE A 206 11.48 13.23 7.91
C PHE A 206 10.80 12.54 9.11
N GLU A 207 10.77 11.20 9.14
CA GLU A 207 10.19 10.44 10.24
C GLU A 207 10.89 10.76 11.57
N GLU A 208 12.23 10.77 11.59
CA GLU A 208 13.03 11.11 12.75
C GLU A 208 12.76 12.54 13.23
N TRP A 209 12.81 13.51 12.33
CA TRP A 209 12.52 14.91 12.64
C TRP A 209 11.09 15.07 13.14
N ALA A 210 10.10 14.49 12.48
CA ALA A 210 8.70 14.65 12.83
C ALA A 210 8.36 14.06 14.21
N ASN A 211 8.98 12.94 14.58
CA ASN A 211 8.83 12.34 15.92
C ASN A 211 9.34 13.26 17.04
N VAL A 212 10.34 14.08 16.76
CA VAL A 212 10.86 15.08 17.72
C VAL A 212 10.04 16.35 17.67
N TYR A 213 9.76 16.88 16.49
CA TYR A 213 9.07 18.14 16.30
C TYR A 213 7.60 18.08 16.76
N PHE A 214 6.90 16.97 16.47
CA PHE A 214 5.53 16.70 16.86
C PHE A 214 5.46 15.67 18.00
N ALA A 215 6.38 15.72 18.95
CA ALA A 215 6.35 14.80 20.09
C ALA A 215 5.02 14.92 20.87
N GLU A 216 4.53 13.80 21.44
CA GLU A 216 3.25 13.73 22.14
C GLU A 216 3.12 14.74 23.30
N GLU A 217 4.22 14.98 24.02
CA GLU A 217 4.29 15.96 25.11
C GLU A 217 4.86 17.33 24.66
N GLY A 218 4.94 17.56 23.34
CA GLY A 218 5.50 18.79 22.76
C GLY A 218 4.44 19.86 22.48
N ASP A 219 4.91 21.05 22.10
CA ASP A 219 4.06 22.24 21.89
C ASP A 219 3.48 22.36 20.48
N HIS A 220 3.82 21.44 19.57
CA HIS A 220 3.43 21.51 18.16
C HIS A 220 2.19 20.70 17.79
N LEU A 221 1.65 19.88 18.71
CA LEU A 221 0.34 19.26 18.55
C LEU A 221 -0.76 20.21 19.05
N ASP A 222 -1.94 20.10 18.45
CA ASP A 222 -3.12 20.92 18.78
C ASP A 222 -2.89 22.43 18.65
N THR A 223 -1.87 22.83 17.87
CA THR A 223 -1.45 24.21 17.67
C THR A 223 -1.40 24.54 16.17
N PHE A 224 -1.74 25.78 15.83
CA PHE A 224 -1.63 26.27 14.46
C PHE A 224 -0.19 26.70 14.16
N ILE A 225 0.46 26.03 13.24
CA ILE A 225 1.85 26.26 12.84
C ILE A 225 1.87 26.79 11.42
N VAL A 226 2.67 27.81 11.15
CA VAL A 226 2.90 28.27 9.78
C VAL A 226 3.61 27.15 8.98
N ARG A 227 2.97 26.68 7.92
CA ARG A 227 3.48 25.55 7.13
C ARG A 227 4.91 25.78 6.63
N ARG A 228 5.23 27.00 6.26
CA ARG A 228 6.55 27.39 5.78
C ARG A 228 7.60 27.32 6.89
N GLU A 229 7.27 27.75 8.10
CA GLU A 229 8.18 27.69 9.23
C GLU A 229 8.51 26.25 9.62
N ALA A 230 7.49 25.37 9.67
CA ALA A 230 7.72 23.95 9.91
C ALA A 230 8.58 23.30 8.82
N TYR A 231 8.38 23.69 7.55
CA TYR A 231 9.20 23.22 6.45
C TYR A 231 10.65 23.70 6.56
N ASP A 232 10.87 24.98 6.86
CA ASP A 232 12.20 25.54 7.02
C ASP A 232 12.93 24.90 8.21
N ALA A 233 12.25 24.68 9.35
CA ALA A 233 12.78 23.96 10.50
C ALA A 233 13.20 22.53 10.11
N PHE A 234 12.36 21.78 9.36
CA PHE A 234 12.73 20.46 8.87
C PHE A 234 14.00 20.49 7.99
N ILE A 235 14.09 21.44 7.06
CA ILE A 235 15.23 21.55 6.16
C ILE A 235 16.51 21.82 6.93
N ASP A 236 16.44 22.71 7.93
CA ASP A 236 17.60 23.13 8.70
C ASP A 236 18.05 22.03 9.68
N ASP A 237 17.12 21.41 10.39
CA ASP A 237 17.41 20.36 11.38
C ASP A 237 17.89 19.06 10.73
N ALA A 238 17.19 18.60 9.71
CA ALA A 238 17.52 17.37 8.99
C ALA A 238 18.65 17.56 7.95
N LYS A 239 19.16 18.79 7.76
CA LYS A 239 20.20 19.15 6.78
C LYS A 239 19.90 18.68 5.36
N VAL A 240 18.65 18.75 4.94
CA VAL A 240 18.17 18.28 3.65
C VAL A 240 18.22 19.42 2.62
N ASN A 241 18.59 19.10 1.38
CA ASN A 241 18.64 20.09 0.32
C ASN A 241 17.22 20.44 -0.19
N LYS A 242 16.84 21.74 -0.13
CA LYS A 242 15.54 22.26 -0.60
C LYS A 242 15.22 21.90 -2.04
N ASN A 243 16.21 21.72 -2.90
CA ASN A 243 15.98 21.35 -4.31
C ASN A 243 15.48 19.91 -4.47
N PHE A 244 15.82 19.01 -3.55
CA PHE A 244 15.41 17.62 -3.56
C PHE A 244 14.20 17.32 -2.66
N TYR A 245 13.92 18.19 -1.69
CA TYR A 245 12.80 18.03 -0.79
C TYR A 245 11.88 19.24 -0.85
N THR A 246 10.92 19.19 -1.76
CA THR A 246 10.00 20.29 -2.03
C THR A 246 8.92 20.43 -0.96
N MET A 247 8.27 21.61 -0.86
CA MET A 247 7.12 21.86 0.01
C MET A 247 5.98 20.84 -0.21
N ASN A 248 5.75 20.40 -1.46
CA ASN A 248 4.74 19.39 -1.75
C ASN A 248 5.12 18.02 -1.17
N LYS A 249 6.39 17.64 -1.26
CA LYS A 249 6.90 16.41 -0.64
C LYS A 249 6.78 16.46 0.87
N PHE A 250 7.12 17.60 1.48
CA PHE A 250 6.94 17.85 2.90
C PHE A 250 5.48 17.70 3.35
N THR A 251 4.55 18.33 2.63
CA THR A 251 3.11 18.23 2.94
C THR A 251 2.60 16.78 2.82
N LYS A 252 3.10 16.03 1.83
CA LYS A 252 2.76 14.61 1.67
C LYS A 252 3.30 13.77 2.84
N ALA A 253 4.54 14.03 3.24
CA ALA A 253 5.16 13.37 4.39
C ALA A 253 4.44 13.66 5.71
N LEU A 254 3.97 14.90 5.94
CA LEU A 254 3.15 15.25 7.10
C LEU A 254 1.84 14.45 7.16
N ARG A 255 1.14 14.30 6.03
CA ARG A 255 -0.07 13.47 5.96
C ARG A 255 0.23 12.01 6.28
N SER A 256 1.34 11.50 5.76
CA SER A 256 1.78 10.13 6.03
C SER A 256 2.16 9.93 7.49
N PHE A 257 2.81 10.92 8.11
CA PHE A 257 3.13 10.93 9.53
C PHE A 257 1.86 10.90 10.38
N ALA A 258 0.91 11.80 10.12
CA ALA A 258 -0.36 11.83 10.84
C ALA A 258 -1.15 10.51 10.74
N ALA A 259 -1.10 9.84 9.59
CA ALA A 259 -1.78 8.57 9.38
C ALA A 259 -1.11 7.38 10.11
N LEU A 260 0.18 7.48 10.44
CA LEU A 260 0.93 6.41 11.12
C LEU A 260 1.12 6.66 12.61
N CYS A 261 1.17 7.91 13.01
CA CYS A 261 1.48 8.30 14.38
C CYS A 261 0.30 7.97 15.32
N PRO A 262 0.49 7.14 16.36
CA PRO A 262 -0.62 6.66 17.19
C PRO A 262 -1.27 7.74 18.05
N TYR A 263 -0.57 8.83 18.35
CA TYR A 263 -1.08 9.94 19.15
C TYR A 263 -1.59 11.10 18.29
N VAL A 264 -1.52 11.04 16.97
CA VAL A 264 -2.13 12.00 16.05
C VAL A 264 -3.43 11.42 15.50
N TYR A 265 -4.51 12.16 15.65
CA TYR A 265 -5.84 11.77 15.15
C TYR A 265 -6.04 12.19 13.69
N ASP A 266 -5.69 13.45 13.34
CA ASP A 266 -5.93 13.97 12.00
C ASP A 266 -4.96 15.12 11.64
N TYR A 267 -4.69 15.23 10.35
CA TYR A 267 -3.95 16.34 9.74
C TYR A 267 -4.88 17.32 9.07
N ASN A 268 -4.88 18.56 9.51
CA ASN A 268 -5.77 19.60 9.05
C ASN A 268 -7.24 19.17 9.06
N PRO A 269 -7.82 18.96 10.26
CA PRO A 269 -9.19 18.49 10.41
C PRO A 269 -10.21 19.29 9.62
N ALA A 270 -11.23 18.61 9.10
CA ALA A 270 -12.23 19.22 8.21
C ALA A 270 -12.96 20.43 8.80
N ASP A 271 -13.16 20.43 10.13
CA ASP A 271 -13.80 21.51 10.87
C ASP A 271 -12.96 22.81 10.95
N LEU A 272 -11.68 22.74 10.61
CA LEU A 272 -10.76 23.89 10.59
C LEU A 272 -10.50 24.42 9.17
N LEU A 273 -10.97 23.71 8.13
CA LEU A 273 -10.73 24.10 6.75
C LEU A 273 -11.62 25.25 6.30
N ASN A 274 -11.06 26.17 5.53
CA ASN A 274 -11.83 27.19 4.82
C ASN A 274 -12.50 26.60 3.54
N SER A 275 -13.26 27.43 2.83
CA SER A 275 -13.94 27.08 1.57
C SER A 275 -13.00 26.61 0.45
N GLN A 276 -11.69 26.84 0.59
CA GLN A 276 -10.67 26.39 -0.36
C GLN A 276 -9.99 25.08 0.08
N GLY A 277 -10.44 24.45 1.16
CA GLY A 277 -9.86 23.20 1.70
C GLY A 277 -8.49 23.40 2.35
N ARG A 278 -8.22 24.61 2.91
CA ARG A 278 -6.97 24.96 3.57
C ARG A 278 -7.24 25.63 4.91
N ILE A 279 -6.26 25.58 5.80
CA ILE A 279 -6.22 26.44 7.00
C ILE A 279 -5.34 27.64 6.65
N SER A 280 -5.89 28.85 6.71
CA SER A 280 -5.12 30.07 6.49
C SER A 280 -5.42 31.08 7.59
N ARG A 281 -4.38 31.78 8.06
CA ARG A 281 -4.48 32.85 9.04
C ARG A 281 -3.71 34.08 8.58
N ARG A 282 -4.14 35.22 9.04
CA ARG A 282 -3.46 36.50 8.76
C ARG A 282 -2.43 36.74 9.86
N ILE A 283 -1.14 36.78 9.48
CA ILE A 283 -0.02 37.10 10.37
C ILE A 283 0.70 38.30 9.77
N ASP A 284 0.90 39.36 10.50
CA ASP A 284 1.55 40.61 10.07
C ASP A 284 1.01 41.15 8.74
N GLY A 285 -0.32 41.05 8.56
CA GLY A 285 -1.00 41.55 7.36
C GLY A 285 -0.92 40.62 6.13
N LYS A 286 -0.18 39.50 6.18
CA LYS A 286 -0.07 38.51 5.11
C LYS A 286 -0.91 37.28 5.44
N SER A 287 -1.50 36.67 4.41
CA SER A 287 -2.20 35.38 4.56
C SER A 287 -1.19 34.27 4.50
N GLU A 288 -1.05 33.52 5.58
CA GLU A 288 -0.15 32.36 5.68
C GLU A 288 -0.95 31.06 5.71
N ASP A 289 -0.44 30.04 5.01
CA ASP A 289 -0.97 28.68 5.07
C ASP A 289 -0.52 28.02 6.38
N MET A 290 -1.47 27.48 7.12
CA MET A 290 -1.23 26.82 8.39
C MET A 290 -1.30 25.30 8.25
N ILE A 291 -0.65 24.61 9.16
CA ILE A 291 -0.85 23.19 9.45
C ILE A 291 -1.34 23.01 10.87
N TYR A 292 -2.13 21.98 11.09
CA TYR A 292 -2.65 21.62 12.40
C TYR A 292 -2.73 20.09 12.51
N LEU A 293 -2.03 19.52 13.47
CA LEU A 293 -2.11 18.09 13.80
C LEU A 293 -2.94 17.96 15.09
N ARG A 294 -4.12 17.36 14.96
CA ARG A 294 -4.99 17.11 16.11
C ARG A 294 -4.52 15.86 16.84
N SER A 295 -4.31 15.96 18.14
CA SER A 295 -3.99 14.81 18.96
C SER A 295 -5.21 13.92 19.21
N THR A 296 -4.97 12.64 19.48
CA THR A 296 -6.02 11.70 19.92
C THR A 296 -6.63 12.12 21.25
N LYS A 297 -5.84 12.74 22.16
CA LYS A 297 -6.30 13.30 23.43
C LYS A 297 -7.29 14.46 23.22
N SER A 298 -6.96 15.39 22.34
CA SER A 298 -7.83 16.53 22.00
C SER A 298 -9.14 16.08 21.35
N GLN A 299 -9.11 15.10 20.47
CA GLN A 299 -10.29 14.53 19.85
C GLN A 299 -11.20 13.83 20.88
N ALA A 300 -10.64 13.01 21.77
CA ALA A 300 -11.40 12.31 22.81
C ALA A 300 -12.11 13.31 23.76
N ASN A 301 -11.44 14.42 24.13
CA ASN A 301 -12.05 15.47 24.95
C ASN A 301 -13.22 16.15 24.23
N ARG A 302 -13.14 16.36 22.92
CA ARG A 302 -14.25 16.95 22.14
C ARG A 302 -15.45 16.00 22.08
N GLU A 303 -15.23 14.72 21.84
CA GLU A 303 -16.30 13.71 21.79
C GLU A 303 -17.01 13.56 23.14
N GLN A 304 -16.28 13.70 24.26
CA GLN A 304 -16.88 13.71 25.59
C GLN A 304 -17.74 14.96 25.83
N LEU A 305 -17.33 16.13 25.35
CA LEU A 305 -18.11 17.36 25.44
C LEU A 305 -19.37 17.28 24.59
N ASP A 306 -19.29 16.73 23.36
CA ASP A 306 -20.44 16.56 22.47
C ASP A 306 -21.45 15.53 23.03
N THR A 307 -20.99 14.44 23.65
CA THR A 307 -21.85 13.46 24.32
C THR A 307 -22.42 13.98 25.64
N GLY A 308 -21.68 14.80 26.36
CA GLY A 308 -22.13 15.45 27.61
C GLY A 308 -23.19 16.52 27.38
N ALA A 309 -23.25 17.15 26.20
CA ALA A 309 -24.27 18.13 25.86
C ALA A 309 -25.66 17.50 25.57
N HIS A 310 -25.76 16.18 25.48
CA HIS A 310 -27.01 15.42 25.39
C HIS A 310 -27.51 14.85 26.73
N LEU A 311 -26.91 15.20 27.86
CA LEU A 311 -27.49 14.93 29.18
C LEU A 311 -28.53 16.00 29.49
N ASP A 312 -29.74 15.61 29.23
CA ASP A 312 -31.07 16.05 29.53
C ASP A 312 -31.20 17.27 30.47
N PRO A 313 -31.77 18.41 30.03
CA PRO A 313 -32.25 19.46 30.92
C PRO A 313 -33.66 19.12 31.51
N GLY A 314 -33.93 17.84 31.79
CA GLY A 314 -35.24 17.33 32.21
C GLY A 314 -35.25 16.44 33.43
N ALA A 315 -34.25 16.48 34.31
CA ALA A 315 -34.39 15.85 35.63
C ALA A 315 -35.22 16.73 36.55
N GLY A 316 -36.48 16.50 36.49
CA GLY A 316 -37.54 16.60 37.44
C GLY A 316 -37.37 17.53 38.65
N PHE A 317 -38.05 18.65 38.57
CA PHE A 317 -38.68 19.27 39.75
C PHE A 317 -39.71 18.27 40.31
N VAL A 318 -39.40 17.62 41.41
CA VAL A 318 -40.35 16.89 42.28
C VAL A 318 -40.95 17.96 43.20
N PRO A 319 -42.25 18.26 43.15
CA PRO A 319 -42.87 19.09 44.18
C PRO A 319 -42.96 18.26 45.46
N ASP A 320 -42.49 18.80 46.57
CA ASP A 320 -42.78 18.35 47.93
C ASP A 320 -44.29 18.28 48.13
N GLU A 321 -44.84 17.07 48.22
CA GLU A 321 -46.10 16.84 48.86
C GLU A 321 -45.86 16.70 50.38
N ASP A 322 -46.09 17.79 51.10
CA ASP A 322 -46.53 17.74 52.50
C ASP A 322 -47.01 19.12 52.91
N TRP A 323 -48.31 19.27 52.94
CA TRP A 323 -49.06 20.11 53.89
C TRP A 323 -50.55 19.80 53.73
N GLU A 324 -51.09 18.94 54.63
CA GLU A 324 -52.29 19.21 55.46
C GLU A 324 -52.73 17.93 56.16
N SER A 325 -52.68 18.11 57.41
CA SER A 325 -53.54 18.05 58.60
C SER A 325 -54.35 16.79 58.81
#